data_0dad99c8054e4fe1e6b72855d3f39254
#
_entry.id   0dad99c8054e4fe1e6b72855d3f39254
#
_cell.length_a   1.000
_cell.length_b   1.000
_cell.length_c   1.000
_cell.angle_alpha   90.00
_cell.angle_beta   90.00
_cell.angle_gamma   90.00
#
_symmetry.space_group_name_H-M   'P 1'
#
loop_
_entity.id
_entity.type
_entity.pdbx_description
1 polymer ?
#
loop_
_entity_poly.entity_id
_entity_poly.type
_entity_poly.pdbx_seq_one_letter_code
_entity_poly.pdbx_strand_id
1 'polypeptide(L)'
;RYSNGDVSVGEVRNSMQNAMQKHAAVFRSNTSMNEGVKKVDTISKGMDNIGIKDRSMIFNTDLVEALELENLMQQAIVTMKSADQRKESRGAHSHEDYPERDDKNWMKHTIMWLNEKNKTKLDYRDVHLNTLTNEVASIPPAARVY
;
A
#
# COMPACT_ATOMS: atom_id res chain seq x y z
N ARG A 1 15.34 16.69 -11.42
CA ARG A 1 16.76 17.02 -11.21
C ARG A 1 16.99 18.41 -10.57
N TYR A 2 16.15 19.38 -10.86
CA TYR A 2 16.32 20.76 -10.38
C TYR A 2 15.44 21.11 -9.17
N SER A 3 14.92 20.12 -8.46
CA SER A 3 14.19 20.33 -7.22
C SER A 3 15.13 20.89 -6.15
N ASN A 4 14.72 21.96 -5.50
CA ASN A 4 15.48 22.70 -4.48
C ASN A 4 14.80 22.65 -3.11
N GLY A 5 14.03 21.61 -2.86
CA GLY A 5 13.38 21.44 -1.56
C GLY A 5 14.38 21.24 -0.41
N ASP A 6 13.90 21.41 0.80
CA ASP A 6 14.70 21.33 2.03
C ASP A 6 14.72 19.91 2.63
N VAL A 7 13.86 19.01 2.14
CA VAL A 7 13.70 17.67 2.69
C VAL A 7 14.49 16.66 1.84
N SER A 8 15.27 15.80 2.48
CA SER A 8 16.01 14.78 1.76
C SER A 8 15.13 13.58 1.37
N VAL A 9 15.47 12.95 0.24
CA VAL A 9 14.83 11.70 -0.22
C VAL A 9 14.86 10.62 0.86
N GLY A 10 16.01 10.47 1.54
CA GLY A 10 16.19 9.47 2.59
C GLY A 10 15.31 9.70 3.81
N GLU A 11 15.07 10.96 4.22
CA GLU A 11 14.17 11.26 5.34
C GLU A 11 12.72 10.91 5.03
N VAL A 12 12.24 11.23 3.84
CA VAL A 12 10.87 10.89 3.41
C VAL A 12 10.72 9.38 3.27
N ARG A 13 11.69 8.69 2.64
CA ARG A 13 11.72 7.23 2.50
C ARG A 13 11.66 6.55 3.86
N ASN A 14 12.50 6.94 4.79
CA ASN A 14 12.56 6.36 6.14
C ASN A 14 11.24 6.58 6.91
N SER A 15 10.66 7.78 6.81
CA SER A 15 9.38 8.11 7.43
C SER A 15 8.24 7.24 6.86
N MET A 16 8.20 7.03 5.54
CA MET A 16 7.24 6.15 4.88
C MET A 16 7.40 4.70 5.33
N GLN A 17 8.63 4.17 5.31
CA GLN A 17 8.91 2.79 5.72
C GLN A 17 8.52 2.55 7.18
N ASN A 18 8.83 3.47 8.08
CA ASN A 18 8.45 3.39 9.49
C ASN A 18 6.94 3.43 9.66
N ALA A 19 6.21 4.27 8.92
CA ALA A 19 4.76 4.32 8.96
C ALA A 19 4.14 2.99 8.46
N MET A 20 4.63 2.45 7.35
CA MET A 20 4.16 1.18 6.81
C MET A 20 4.47 0.01 7.75
N GLN A 21 5.68 -0.05 8.30
CA GLN A 21 6.09 -1.10 9.25
C GLN A 21 5.26 -1.06 10.53
N LYS A 22 4.94 0.13 11.02
CA LYS A 22 4.17 0.28 12.27
C LYS A 22 2.69 -0.01 12.09
N HIS A 23 2.08 0.41 10.98
CA HIS A 23 0.63 0.47 10.83
C HIS A 23 0.03 -0.51 9.82
N ALA A 24 0.83 -1.11 8.94
CA ALA A 24 0.39 -2.06 7.92
C ALA A 24 1.24 -3.34 7.86
N ALA A 25 1.98 -3.67 8.91
CA ALA A 25 2.76 -4.89 9.02
C ALA A 25 1.86 -6.12 9.32
N VAL A 26 2.31 -7.01 10.18
CA VAL A 26 1.64 -8.29 10.47
C VAL A 26 0.34 -8.08 11.24
N PHE A 27 0.38 -7.30 12.32
CA PHE A 27 -0.78 -7.05 13.19
C PHE A 27 -1.44 -5.72 12.81
N ARG A 28 -2.71 -5.80 12.45
CA ARG A 28 -3.49 -4.67 11.94
C ARG A 28 -4.75 -4.49 12.77
N SER A 29 -5.03 -3.28 13.20
CA SER A 29 -6.28 -2.91 13.85
C SER A 29 -6.87 -1.67 13.17
N ASN A 30 -8.17 -1.44 13.34
CA ASN A 30 -8.82 -0.22 12.83
C ASN A 30 -8.09 1.04 13.28
N THR A 31 -7.73 1.11 14.56
CA THR A 31 -7.04 2.26 15.13
C THR A 31 -5.67 2.47 14.48
N SER A 32 -4.86 1.40 14.42
CA SER A 32 -3.51 1.49 13.85
C SER A 32 -3.54 1.87 12.37
N MET A 33 -4.41 1.25 11.57
CA MET A 33 -4.48 1.54 10.13
C MET A 33 -5.02 2.94 9.84
N ASN A 34 -6.01 3.43 10.60
CA ASN A 34 -6.48 4.82 10.48
C ASN A 34 -5.39 5.84 10.80
N GLU A 35 -4.55 5.59 11.82
CA GLU A 35 -3.37 6.40 12.09
C GLU A 35 -2.37 6.32 10.94
N GLY A 36 -2.15 5.12 10.40
CA GLY A 36 -1.28 4.87 9.27
C GLY A 36 -1.70 5.65 8.02
N VAL A 37 -2.98 5.64 7.68
CA VAL A 37 -3.54 6.43 6.56
C VAL A 37 -3.20 7.91 6.73
N LYS A 38 -3.47 8.49 7.91
CA LYS A 38 -3.17 9.91 8.20
C LYS A 38 -1.67 10.21 8.09
N LYS A 39 -0.83 9.31 8.59
CA LYS A 39 0.63 9.46 8.51
C LYS A 39 1.14 9.40 7.09
N VAL A 40 0.74 8.39 6.31
CA VAL A 40 1.15 8.24 4.91
C VAL A 40 0.68 9.45 4.08
N ASP A 41 -0.56 9.91 4.29
CA ASP A 41 -1.07 11.13 3.63
C ASP A 41 -0.26 12.39 4.02
N THR A 42 0.22 12.48 5.25
CA THR A 42 1.07 13.60 5.68
C THR A 42 2.47 13.52 5.06
N ILE A 43 3.06 12.31 5.06
CA ILE A 43 4.39 12.10 4.49
C ILE A 43 4.37 12.35 2.97
N SER A 44 3.31 11.93 2.28
CA SER A 44 3.18 12.14 0.84
C SER A 44 3.19 13.62 0.43
N LYS A 45 2.70 14.52 1.26
CA LYS A 45 2.78 15.96 1.03
C LYS A 45 4.23 16.48 1.09
N GLY A 46 5.10 15.81 1.84
CA GLY A 46 6.53 16.13 1.89
C GLY A 46 7.26 15.87 0.57
N MET A 47 6.67 15.06 -0.33
CA MET A 47 7.24 14.80 -1.66
C MET A 47 7.41 16.08 -2.49
N ASP A 48 6.53 17.07 -2.32
CA ASP A 48 6.58 18.34 -3.05
C ASP A 48 7.79 19.19 -2.64
N ASN A 49 8.38 18.93 -1.48
CA ASN A 49 9.53 19.68 -0.93
C ASN A 49 10.83 18.88 -0.92
N ILE A 50 10.94 17.84 -1.74
CA ILE A 50 12.19 17.07 -1.85
C ILE A 50 13.24 17.89 -2.58
N GLY A 51 14.46 17.95 -2.00
CA GLY A 51 15.65 18.53 -2.61
C GLY A 51 16.57 17.46 -3.17
N ILE A 52 17.02 17.64 -4.42
CA ILE A 52 18.02 16.80 -5.07
C ILE A 52 19.34 17.57 -5.09
N LYS A 53 20.34 17.07 -4.39
CA LYS A 53 21.64 17.75 -4.23
C LYS A 53 22.58 17.49 -5.40
N ASP A 54 22.66 16.24 -5.87
CA ASP A 54 23.46 15.89 -7.03
C ASP A 54 22.80 16.35 -8.33
N ARG A 55 23.50 17.20 -9.06
CA ARG A 55 23.05 17.78 -10.35
C ARG A 55 23.68 17.10 -11.57
N SER A 56 24.56 16.12 -11.35
CA SER A 56 25.22 15.37 -12.43
C SER A 56 24.23 14.52 -13.24
N MET A 57 24.68 14.04 -14.38
CA MET A 57 23.92 13.10 -15.23
C MET A 57 24.56 11.72 -15.27
N ILE A 58 25.65 11.54 -14.51
CA ILE A 58 26.40 10.29 -14.50
C ILE A 58 26.35 9.71 -13.10
N PHE A 59 25.80 8.48 -12.97
CA PHE A 59 25.65 7.77 -11.68
C PHE A 59 24.96 8.60 -10.58
N ASN A 60 23.94 9.39 -10.96
CA ASN A 60 23.19 10.22 -10.02
C ASN A 60 22.18 9.36 -9.23
N THR A 61 22.67 8.77 -8.14
CA THR A 61 21.85 7.94 -7.25
C THR A 61 20.80 8.75 -6.49
N ASP A 62 21.07 10.02 -6.18
CA ASP A 62 20.12 10.92 -5.51
C ASP A 62 18.85 11.13 -6.37
N LEU A 63 19.04 11.34 -7.68
CA LEU A 63 17.93 11.43 -8.63
C LEU A 63 17.18 10.10 -8.76
N VAL A 64 17.89 8.99 -8.89
CA VAL A 64 17.27 7.65 -9.02
C VAL A 64 16.43 7.32 -7.79
N GLU A 65 16.98 7.55 -6.60
CA GLU A 65 16.24 7.32 -5.34
C GLU A 65 15.02 8.23 -5.19
N ALA A 66 15.07 9.46 -5.69
CA ALA A 66 13.92 10.35 -5.70
C ALA A 66 12.78 9.83 -6.60
N LEU A 67 13.11 9.33 -7.80
CA LEU A 67 12.14 8.73 -8.73
C LEU A 67 11.56 7.42 -8.20
N GLU A 68 12.40 6.58 -7.58
CA GLU A 68 11.94 5.36 -6.91
C GLU A 68 11.00 5.68 -5.74
N LEU A 69 11.32 6.71 -4.95
CA LEU A 69 10.50 7.10 -3.82
C LEU A 69 9.11 7.55 -4.24
N GLU A 70 8.97 8.22 -5.39
CA GLU A 70 7.67 8.59 -5.95
C GLU A 70 6.80 7.34 -6.19
N ASN A 71 7.37 6.32 -6.84
CA ASN A 71 6.68 5.06 -7.08
C ASN A 71 6.35 4.31 -5.77
N LEU A 72 7.29 4.26 -4.84
CA LEU A 72 7.10 3.62 -3.53
C LEU A 72 6.01 4.31 -2.71
N MET A 73 5.95 5.64 -2.74
CA MET A 73 4.92 6.40 -2.03
C MET A 73 3.52 6.11 -2.56
N GLN A 74 3.35 6.01 -3.88
CA GLN A 74 2.09 5.63 -4.50
C GLN A 74 1.64 4.23 -4.04
N GLN A 75 2.55 3.27 -4.02
CA GLN A 75 2.27 1.91 -3.53
C GLN A 75 1.95 1.90 -2.03
N ALA A 76 2.63 2.70 -1.22
CA ALA A 76 2.35 2.82 0.21
C ALA A 76 0.94 3.37 0.47
N ILE A 77 0.54 4.44 -0.24
CA ILE A 77 -0.80 5.03 -0.14
C ILE A 77 -1.88 3.99 -0.49
N VAL A 78 -1.73 3.34 -1.64
CA VAL A 78 -2.70 2.34 -2.14
C VAL A 78 -2.80 1.16 -1.18
N THR A 79 -1.68 0.64 -0.71
CA THR A 79 -1.64 -0.51 0.20
C THR A 79 -2.27 -0.17 1.55
N MET A 80 -1.89 0.94 2.15
CA MET A 80 -2.40 1.37 3.46
C MET A 80 -3.92 1.58 3.42
N LYS A 81 -4.41 2.33 2.43
CA LYS A 81 -5.84 2.63 2.30
C LYS A 81 -6.66 1.40 1.92
N SER A 82 -6.13 0.51 1.08
CA SER A 82 -6.80 -0.76 0.76
C SER A 82 -6.91 -1.67 1.98
N ALA A 83 -5.84 -1.76 2.77
CA ALA A 83 -5.83 -2.55 4.00
C ALA A 83 -6.81 -2.00 5.03
N ASP A 84 -6.84 -0.68 5.23
CA ASP A 84 -7.77 -0.01 6.16
C ASP A 84 -9.24 -0.28 5.83
N GLN A 85 -9.58 -0.39 4.54
CA GLN A 85 -10.96 -0.61 4.12
C GLN A 85 -11.40 -2.08 4.19
N ARG A 86 -10.48 -3.06 4.26
CA ARG A 86 -10.80 -4.47 4.26
C ARG A 86 -11.05 -5.00 5.67
N LYS A 87 -12.30 -5.29 6.00
CA LYS A 87 -12.75 -5.67 7.35
C LYS A 87 -12.94 -7.19 7.49
N GLU A 88 -11.87 -7.93 7.25
CA GLU A 88 -11.75 -9.38 7.44
C GLU A 88 -10.28 -9.75 7.64
N SER A 89 -9.99 -10.99 7.96
CA SER A 89 -8.65 -11.58 7.89
C SER A 89 -8.56 -12.57 6.74
N ARG A 90 -7.62 -12.36 5.80
CA ARG A 90 -7.43 -13.23 4.63
C ARG A 90 -5.98 -13.22 4.15
N GLY A 91 -5.37 -14.38 4.05
CA GLY A 91 -3.98 -14.51 3.64
C GLY A 91 -3.05 -13.73 4.56
N ALA A 92 -2.23 -12.84 4.00
CA ALA A 92 -1.34 -11.99 4.77
C ALA A 92 -2.03 -10.79 5.45
N HIS A 93 -3.30 -10.51 5.14
CA HIS A 93 -4.08 -9.48 5.82
C HIS A 93 -4.66 -10.06 7.12
N SER A 94 -3.96 -9.89 8.23
CA SER A 94 -4.42 -10.29 9.56
C SER A 94 -4.94 -9.06 10.30
N HIS A 95 -6.24 -9.04 10.59
CA HIS A 95 -6.93 -7.92 11.21
C HIS A 95 -7.42 -8.30 12.61
N GLU A 96 -6.87 -7.69 13.66
CA GLU A 96 -7.18 -8.05 15.05
C GLU A 96 -8.65 -7.83 15.42
N ASP A 97 -9.28 -6.77 14.89
CA ASP A 97 -10.70 -6.49 15.15
C ASP A 97 -11.65 -7.34 14.27
N TYR A 98 -11.14 -8.00 13.22
CA TYR A 98 -11.88 -8.89 12.32
C TYR A 98 -11.06 -10.16 12.05
N PRO A 99 -10.88 -11.05 13.04
CA PRO A 99 -9.95 -12.18 12.93
C PRO A 99 -10.40 -13.24 11.92
N GLU A 100 -11.70 -13.30 11.63
CA GLU A 100 -12.27 -14.31 10.74
C GLU A 100 -12.25 -13.89 9.28
N ARG A 101 -12.18 -14.89 8.38
CA ARG A 101 -12.39 -14.70 6.95
C ARG A 101 -13.89 -14.58 6.67
N ASP A 102 -14.28 -13.61 5.88
CA ASP A 102 -15.68 -13.37 5.53
C ASP A 102 -15.89 -13.55 4.01
N ASP A 103 -16.17 -14.79 3.59
CA ASP A 103 -16.38 -15.11 2.18
C ASP A 103 -17.69 -14.53 1.62
N LYS A 104 -18.66 -14.20 2.46
CA LYS A 104 -19.94 -13.63 2.02
C LYS A 104 -19.80 -12.18 1.53
N ASN A 105 -19.03 -11.37 2.26
CA ASN A 105 -18.92 -9.94 1.99
C ASN A 105 -17.60 -9.59 1.29
N TRP A 106 -16.55 -10.42 1.45
CA TRP A 106 -15.18 -10.09 1.06
C TRP A 106 -14.55 -11.05 0.04
N MET A 107 -15.32 -11.97 -0.57
CA MET A 107 -14.83 -12.80 -1.69
C MET A 107 -14.70 -11.95 -2.96
N LYS A 108 -13.89 -10.90 -2.89
CA LYS A 108 -13.67 -9.94 -3.96
C LYS A 108 -12.27 -9.33 -3.88
N HIS A 109 -11.74 -8.95 -5.02
CA HIS A 109 -10.52 -8.16 -5.10
C HIS A 109 -10.80 -6.72 -4.69
N THR A 110 -9.95 -6.15 -3.85
CA THR A 110 -9.93 -4.71 -3.59
C THR A 110 -9.13 -4.03 -4.69
N ILE A 111 -9.72 -3.05 -5.36
CA ILE A 111 -9.07 -2.26 -6.40
C ILE A 111 -8.98 -0.83 -5.91
N MET A 112 -7.79 -0.26 -5.95
CA MET A 112 -7.56 1.13 -5.57
C MET A 112 -6.96 1.90 -6.74
N TRP A 113 -7.63 2.96 -7.11
CA TRP A 113 -7.15 3.91 -8.11
C TRP A 113 -6.53 5.11 -7.41
N LEU A 114 -5.43 5.59 -7.94
CA LEU A 114 -4.74 6.77 -7.46
C LEU A 114 -4.62 7.76 -8.62
N ASN A 115 -5.01 9.02 -8.40
CA ASN A 115 -4.82 10.07 -9.38
C ASN A 115 -3.56 10.90 -9.08
N GLU A 116 -3.20 11.80 -9.98
CA GLU A 116 -2.01 12.67 -9.88
C GLU A 116 -1.97 13.54 -8.60
N LYS A 117 -3.11 13.75 -7.95
CA LYS A 117 -3.23 14.50 -6.69
C LYS A 117 -3.28 13.59 -5.45
N ASN A 118 -2.85 12.34 -5.58
CA ASN A 118 -2.89 11.34 -4.52
C ASN A 118 -4.29 11.08 -3.94
N LYS A 119 -5.37 11.45 -4.66
CA LYS A 119 -6.73 11.09 -4.29
C LYS A 119 -7.01 9.66 -4.73
N THR A 120 -7.53 8.89 -3.82
CA THR A 120 -7.84 7.47 -4.02
C THR A 120 -9.32 7.27 -4.34
N LYS A 121 -9.60 6.29 -5.21
CA LYS A 121 -10.92 5.74 -5.45
C LYS A 121 -10.89 4.25 -5.21
N LEU A 122 -11.72 3.77 -4.30
CA LEU A 122 -11.87 2.35 -3.99
C LEU A 122 -12.94 1.73 -4.91
N ASP A 123 -12.67 0.50 -5.35
CA ASP A 123 -13.61 -0.32 -6.10
C ASP A 123 -13.38 -1.81 -5.78
N TYR A 124 -14.26 -2.68 -6.25
CA TYR A 124 -14.17 -4.11 -6.03
C TYR A 124 -14.45 -4.86 -7.33
N ARG A 125 -13.81 -6.02 -7.47
CA ARG A 125 -14.05 -6.96 -8.56
C ARG A 125 -14.22 -8.36 -7.98
N ASP A 126 -15.22 -9.09 -8.45
CA ASP A 126 -15.50 -10.44 -8.00
C ASP A 126 -14.36 -11.40 -8.31
N VAL A 127 -14.18 -12.39 -7.45
CA VAL A 127 -13.21 -13.48 -7.66
C VAL A 127 -13.85 -14.55 -8.52
N HIS A 128 -13.17 -14.98 -9.57
CA HIS A 128 -13.54 -16.17 -10.33
C HIS A 128 -13.13 -17.42 -9.54
N LEU A 129 -14.11 -18.18 -9.07
CA LEU A 129 -13.89 -19.38 -8.24
C LEU A 129 -13.74 -20.66 -9.06
N ASN A 130 -14.19 -20.64 -10.30
CA ASN A 130 -14.17 -21.81 -11.18
C ASN A 130 -12.95 -21.77 -12.10
N THR A 131 -12.50 -22.96 -12.49
CA THR A 131 -11.50 -23.15 -13.54
C THR A 131 -12.08 -22.74 -14.90
N LEU A 132 -11.22 -22.36 -15.86
CA LEU A 132 -11.63 -21.96 -17.22
C LEU A 132 -12.19 -23.13 -18.01
N THR A 133 -11.75 -24.36 -17.72
CA THR A 133 -12.20 -25.61 -18.36
C THR A 133 -12.53 -26.65 -17.30
N ASN A 134 -13.19 -27.74 -17.69
CA ASN A 134 -13.50 -28.85 -16.80
C ASN A 134 -12.35 -29.86 -16.66
N GLU A 135 -11.20 -29.59 -17.23
CA GLU A 135 -10.01 -30.46 -17.16
C GLU A 135 -9.43 -30.57 -15.75
N VAL A 136 -9.61 -29.51 -14.96
CA VAL A 136 -9.13 -29.41 -13.58
C VAL A 136 -10.30 -29.08 -12.68
N ALA A 137 -10.43 -29.83 -11.57
CA ALA A 137 -11.45 -29.55 -10.56
C ALA A 137 -11.19 -28.22 -9.83
N SER A 138 -12.25 -27.47 -9.58
CA SER A 138 -12.18 -26.26 -8.77
C SER A 138 -11.84 -26.61 -7.32
N ILE A 139 -10.92 -25.88 -6.74
CA ILE A 139 -10.52 -26.01 -5.34
C ILE A 139 -11.19 -24.91 -4.53
N PRO A 140 -12.15 -25.24 -3.66
CA PRO A 140 -12.83 -24.24 -2.85
C PRO A 140 -11.87 -23.60 -1.82
N PRO A 141 -12.11 -22.34 -1.41
CA PRO A 141 -11.37 -21.74 -0.33
C PRO A 141 -11.47 -22.56 0.95
N ALA A 142 -10.35 -22.81 1.60
CA ALA A 142 -10.28 -23.53 2.87
C ALA A 142 -9.47 -22.73 3.90
N ALA A 143 -9.75 -22.95 5.19
CA ALA A 143 -8.91 -22.42 6.25
C ALA A 143 -7.51 -23.06 6.16
N ARG A 144 -6.47 -22.24 6.38
CA ARG A 144 -5.10 -22.74 6.45
C ARG A 144 -4.93 -23.48 7.78
N VAL A 145 -4.54 -24.74 7.71
CA VAL A 145 -4.19 -25.59 8.85
C VAL A 145 -2.68 -25.78 8.82
N TYR A 146 -2.00 -25.57 9.95
CA TYR A 146 -0.56 -25.79 10.13
C TYR A 146 -0.32 -27.02 10.99
#